data_2d808d88b004305aae8c4ec1db555e85
#
_entry.id   2d808d88b004305aae8c4ec1db555e85
#
_cell.length_a   1.000
_cell.length_b   1.000
_cell.length_c   1.000
_cell.angle_alpha   90.00
_cell.angle_beta   90.00
_cell.angle_gamma   90.00
#
_symmetry.space_group_name_H-M   'P 1'
#
loop_
_entity.id
_entity.type
_entity.pdbx_description
1 polymer ?
#
loop_
_entity_poly.entity_id
_entity_poly.type
_entity_poly.pdbx_seq_one_letter_code
_entity_poly.pdbx_strand_id
1 'polypeptide(L)'
;MKPLKLAATLGGVVTLGLAGPAVAAQAVAPHASPVVGHVYVNDNTAAGNTIGGFDRHADGSLTPEAGSPYATGGNGSGAGTASQGALQETPDGRFLLAVDAGSDQISVLRLSGSGVPHRVVGGTVSSHGSSPVSIAITAWGRDDLVYVANAGDPTNGYSGGNYTGFELDRAGILHHIAESTVAVPDGSQLGDVLFNSTGTSVVGTRVATSLVDSFNVGRNGLLYAAPGSPYAAQGPGPLGSEFRPTNPNQLFVSNAHGGPNNGTISAFSVSRNGSLTSIGAGPFADNQTAPCWVEISHDGRFLFTTNTAVPSISRYSIAPNGSMTLIGSTALDPTTQKGPIDLRLSPGGQKLYVVDGGAATISAFRVSGGTLTPLAGAPVTVPGSVAPAGIVVD
;
A
#
# COMPACT_ATOMS: atom_id res chain seq x y z
N MET A 1 3.51 -8.76 -86.76
CA MET A 1 4.74 -8.23 -87.39
C MET A 1 5.76 -7.91 -86.30
N LYS A 2 6.85 -8.67 -86.24
CA LYS A 2 8.06 -8.28 -85.49
C LYS A 2 8.82 -7.26 -86.33
N PRO A 3 9.57 -6.33 -85.75
CA PRO A 3 10.96 -6.50 -85.42
C PRO A 3 11.34 -5.59 -84.20
N LEU A 4 12.49 -5.47 -83.71
CA LEU A 4 13.91 -5.79 -83.94
C LEU A 4 14.66 -5.40 -82.66
N LYS A 5 15.64 -6.19 -82.28
CA LYS A 5 16.54 -5.94 -81.16
C LYS A 5 17.58 -4.87 -81.53
N LEU A 6 17.94 -4.04 -80.53
CA LEU A 6 19.20 -3.34 -80.56
C LEU A 6 19.91 -3.42 -79.23
N ALA A 7 21.09 -3.99 -79.19
CA ALA A 7 21.95 -4.10 -78.03
C ALA A 7 22.88 -2.85 -77.99
N ALA A 8 23.07 -2.33 -76.83
CA ALA A 8 24.11 -1.35 -76.53
C ALA A 8 24.88 -1.77 -75.27
N THR A 9 26.13 -2.13 -75.47
CA THR A 9 27.18 -2.32 -74.47
C THR A 9 27.63 -0.98 -73.88
N LEU A 10 27.61 -0.86 -72.52
CA LEU A 10 28.31 0.20 -71.81
C LEU A 10 29.26 -0.38 -70.77
N GLY A 11 30.50 0.10 -70.86
CA GLY A 11 31.62 -0.36 -70.04
C GLY A 11 31.47 0.01 -68.54
N GLY A 12 31.96 -0.86 -67.72
CA GLY A 12 32.00 -0.68 -66.29
C GLY A 12 33.21 0.16 -65.86
N VAL A 13 32.94 1.16 -65.01
CA VAL A 13 34.00 1.87 -64.27
C VAL A 13 33.95 1.25 -62.83
N VAL A 14 35.04 0.55 -62.49
CA VAL A 14 35.24 0.02 -61.12
C VAL A 14 35.88 1.12 -60.29
N THR A 15 35.13 1.71 -59.35
CA THR A 15 35.69 2.57 -58.30
C THR A 15 35.96 1.69 -57.07
N LEU A 16 37.22 1.45 -56.74
CA LEU A 16 37.63 0.89 -55.47
C LEU A 16 37.39 1.95 -54.36
N GLY A 17 36.32 1.73 -53.58
CA GLY A 17 36.10 2.45 -52.32
C GLY A 17 36.91 1.77 -51.21
N LEU A 18 37.87 2.48 -50.66
CA LEU A 18 38.57 2.11 -49.42
C LEU A 18 37.57 2.24 -48.24
N ALA A 19 37.00 1.11 -47.79
CA ALA A 19 36.26 1.06 -46.53
C ALA A 19 37.26 1.03 -45.37
N GLY A 20 37.42 2.17 -44.70
CA GLY A 20 38.10 2.21 -43.41
C GLY A 20 37.30 1.44 -42.34
N PRO A 21 37.93 0.85 -41.31
CA PRO A 21 37.22 0.12 -40.28
C PRO A 21 36.31 1.10 -39.49
N ALA A 22 35.01 0.87 -39.56
CA ALA A 22 34.06 1.53 -38.69
C ALA A 22 34.31 1.05 -37.27
N VAL A 23 34.87 1.89 -36.41
CA VAL A 23 34.93 1.68 -34.98
C VAL A 23 33.48 1.78 -34.47
N ALA A 24 32.87 0.65 -34.21
CA ALA A 24 31.59 0.60 -33.52
C ALA A 24 31.81 1.20 -32.12
N ALA A 25 31.23 2.39 -31.91
CA ALA A 25 31.12 2.92 -30.54
C ALA A 25 30.34 1.91 -29.72
N GLN A 26 31.01 1.19 -28.80
CA GLN A 26 30.33 0.38 -27.80
C GLN A 26 29.50 1.36 -26.97
N ALA A 27 28.17 1.24 -27.07
CA ALA A 27 27.28 1.87 -26.14
C ALA A 27 27.66 1.31 -24.75
N VAL A 28 28.20 2.14 -23.88
CA VAL A 28 28.41 1.82 -22.47
C VAL A 28 27.02 1.58 -21.93
N ALA A 29 26.70 0.34 -21.57
CA ALA A 29 25.46 0.02 -20.87
C ALA A 29 25.40 0.94 -19.64
N PRO A 30 24.27 1.63 -19.39
CA PRO A 30 24.14 2.44 -18.20
C PRO A 30 24.44 1.54 -17.00
N HIS A 31 25.37 1.97 -16.12
CA HIS A 31 25.64 1.27 -14.89
C HIS A 31 24.30 1.19 -14.15
N ALA A 32 23.77 -0.03 -13.97
CA ALA A 32 22.55 -0.23 -13.21
C ALA A 32 22.79 0.33 -11.80
N SER A 33 21.88 1.20 -11.36
CA SER A 33 21.92 1.73 -9.99
C SER A 33 21.88 0.54 -9.01
N PRO A 34 22.66 0.52 -7.91
CA PRO A 34 22.71 -0.62 -7.00
C PRO A 34 21.36 -0.85 -6.33
N VAL A 35 21.04 -2.13 -6.09
CA VAL A 35 19.89 -2.53 -5.28
C VAL A 35 20.17 -2.12 -3.83
N VAL A 36 19.22 -1.46 -3.19
CA VAL A 36 19.32 -0.92 -1.82
C VAL A 36 18.14 -1.33 -0.94
N GLY A 37 17.27 -2.23 -1.41
CA GLY A 37 16.11 -2.76 -0.71
C GLY A 37 15.10 -3.30 -1.69
N HIS A 38 13.87 -3.49 -1.25
CA HIS A 38 12.81 -4.14 -2.02
C HIS A 38 11.50 -3.37 -1.97
N VAL A 39 10.60 -3.70 -2.90
CA VAL A 39 9.19 -3.30 -2.87
C VAL A 39 8.36 -4.55 -3.07
N TYR A 40 7.40 -4.77 -2.18
CA TYR A 40 6.47 -5.90 -2.24
C TYR A 40 5.04 -5.39 -2.37
N VAL A 41 4.25 -6.04 -3.22
CA VAL A 41 2.85 -5.69 -3.45
C VAL A 41 2.01 -6.97 -3.35
N ASN A 42 0.91 -6.94 -2.63
CA ASN A 42 -0.06 -8.03 -2.64
C ASN A 42 -0.85 -7.96 -3.96
N ASP A 43 -0.69 -8.96 -4.81
CA ASP A 43 -1.29 -9.01 -6.15
C ASP A 43 -2.80 -9.24 -6.11
N ASN A 44 -3.32 -9.73 -4.98
CA ASN A 44 -4.73 -9.97 -4.72
C ASN A 44 -5.42 -10.85 -5.79
N THR A 45 -4.70 -11.82 -6.33
CA THR A 45 -5.18 -12.71 -7.40
C THR A 45 -6.15 -13.76 -6.88
N ALA A 46 -7.31 -13.92 -7.55
CA ALA A 46 -8.40 -14.79 -7.10
C ALA A 46 -8.07 -16.28 -7.16
N ALA A 47 -7.27 -16.72 -8.12
CA ALA A 47 -6.94 -18.14 -8.35
C ALA A 47 -5.55 -18.50 -7.77
N GLY A 48 -5.31 -18.16 -6.51
CA GLY A 48 -4.02 -18.29 -5.85
C GLY A 48 -3.36 -16.92 -5.73
N ASN A 49 -3.37 -16.37 -4.51
CA ASN A 49 -2.80 -15.06 -4.25
C ASN A 49 -1.27 -15.08 -4.28
N THR A 50 -0.69 -13.99 -4.73
CA THR A 50 0.76 -13.84 -4.85
C THR A 50 1.23 -12.47 -4.34
N ILE A 51 2.53 -12.38 -4.07
CA ILE A 51 3.24 -11.13 -3.77
C ILE A 51 4.17 -10.81 -4.93
N GLY A 52 3.94 -9.68 -5.60
CA GLY A 52 4.88 -9.11 -6.55
C GLY A 52 6.08 -8.53 -5.82
N GLY A 53 7.29 -9.04 -6.08
CA GLY A 53 8.55 -8.55 -5.52
C GLY A 53 9.38 -7.79 -6.55
N PHE A 54 10.01 -6.69 -6.11
CA PHE A 54 10.85 -5.83 -6.94
C PHE A 54 12.12 -5.45 -6.20
N ASP A 55 13.25 -5.50 -6.89
CA ASP A 55 14.49 -4.86 -6.46
C ASP A 55 14.33 -3.34 -6.52
N ARG A 56 14.55 -2.67 -5.40
CA ARG A 56 14.54 -1.21 -5.29
C ARG A 56 15.95 -0.66 -5.43
N HIS A 57 16.19 0.14 -6.44
CA HIS A 57 17.49 0.73 -6.73
C HIS A 57 17.70 2.07 -6.02
N ALA A 58 18.98 2.47 -5.85
CA ALA A 58 19.34 3.71 -5.14
C ALA A 58 18.79 4.98 -5.82
N ASP A 59 18.59 4.97 -7.13
CA ASP A 59 17.93 6.06 -7.86
C ASP A 59 16.40 6.07 -7.67
N GLY A 60 15.84 4.98 -7.13
CA GLY A 60 14.42 4.77 -6.86
C GLY A 60 13.70 4.01 -7.96
N SER A 61 14.38 3.59 -9.02
CA SER A 61 13.82 2.69 -10.03
C SER A 61 13.55 1.30 -9.43
N LEU A 62 12.61 0.57 -10.03
CA LEU A 62 12.22 -0.77 -9.65
C LEU A 62 12.48 -1.74 -10.81
N THR A 63 12.98 -2.94 -10.49
CA THR A 63 13.04 -4.06 -11.44
C THR A 63 12.41 -5.29 -10.79
N PRO A 64 11.57 -6.07 -11.52
CA PRO A 64 11.00 -7.29 -10.96
C PRO A 64 12.09 -8.24 -10.47
N GLU A 65 11.92 -8.79 -9.26
CA GLU A 65 12.83 -9.79 -8.70
C GLU A 65 12.78 -11.10 -9.50
N ALA A 66 13.91 -11.78 -9.59
CA ALA A 66 13.96 -13.12 -10.13
C ALA A 66 13.13 -14.09 -9.27
N GLY A 67 12.10 -14.70 -9.87
CA GLY A 67 11.18 -15.60 -9.16
C GLY A 67 9.87 -14.96 -8.70
N SER A 68 9.74 -13.62 -8.79
CA SER A 68 8.47 -12.93 -8.60
C SER A 68 7.45 -13.32 -9.70
N PRO A 69 6.14 -13.44 -9.38
CA PRO A 69 5.53 -13.27 -8.07
C PRO A 69 5.61 -14.52 -7.17
N TYR A 70 5.52 -14.33 -5.84
CA TYR A 70 5.64 -15.36 -4.81
C TYR A 70 4.27 -15.77 -4.26
N ALA A 71 3.92 -17.07 -4.31
CA ALA A 71 2.63 -17.54 -3.83
C ALA A 71 2.46 -17.34 -2.32
N THR A 72 1.30 -16.86 -1.86
CA THR A 72 0.95 -16.71 -0.45
C THR A 72 0.48 -18.03 0.15
N GLY A 73 -0.38 -18.74 -0.58
CA GLY A 73 -0.99 -20.01 -0.16
C GLY A 73 -2.51 -19.95 0.01
N GLY A 74 -3.07 -18.74 0.04
CA GLY A 74 -4.50 -18.48 -0.02
C GLY A 74 -4.93 -17.90 -1.38
N ASN A 75 -6.14 -17.34 -1.43
CA ASN A 75 -6.71 -16.70 -2.60
C ASN A 75 -7.00 -15.22 -2.32
N GLY A 76 -6.64 -14.34 -3.25
CA GLY A 76 -7.09 -12.95 -3.23
C GLY A 76 -8.55 -12.82 -3.65
N SER A 77 -9.11 -11.61 -3.56
CA SER A 77 -10.47 -11.33 -4.01
C SER A 77 -10.58 -11.20 -5.53
N GLY A 78 -9.49 -10.89 -6.24
CA GLY A 78 -9.47 -10.55 -7.65
C GLY A 78 -10.17 -9.23 -8.00
N ALA A 79 -10.50 -8.44 -7.00
CA ALA A 79 -11.20 -7.16 -7.13
C ALA A 79 -10.55 -6.09 -6.24
N GLY A 80 -10.75 -4.83 -6.55
CA GLY A 80 -10.25 -3.74 -5.71
C GLY A 80 -10.77 -3.83 -4.27
N THR A 81 -9.87 -3.67 -3.30
CA THR A 81 -10.22 -3.62 -1.88
C THR A 81 -10.25 -2.16 -1.40
N ALA A 82 -11.30 -1.80 -0.68
CA ALA A 82 -11.39 -0.50 -0.02
C ALA A 82 -10.71 -0.59 1.36
N SER A 83 -9.37 -0.66 1.36
CA SER A 83 -8.60 -0.90 2.59
C SER A 83 -7.18 -0.35 2.51
N GLN A 84 -6.58 -0.08 3.66
CA GLN A 84 -5.15 0.15 3.84
C GLN A 84 -4.54 -1.02 4.63
N GLY A 85 -3.28 -1.36 4.34
CA GLY A 85 -2.56 -2.38 5.13
C GLY A 85 -2.84 -3.83 4.72
N ALA A 86 -3.20 -4.10 3.45
CA ALA A 86 -3.41 -5.46 2.94
C ALA A 86 -2.11 -6.30 2.87
N LEU A 87 -0.97 -5.66 2.96
CA LEU A 87 0.36 -6.26 3.09
C LEU A 87 1.15 -5.49 4.14
N GLN A 88 1.78 -6.19 5.09
CA GLN A 88 2.59 -5.59 6.15
C GLN A 88 3.87 -6.38 6.37
N GLU A 89 4.91 -5.69 6.80
CA GLU A 89 6.17 -6.29 7.24
C GLU A 89 6.26 -6.26 8.77
N THR A 90 6.87 -7.31 9.36
CA THR A 90 7.14 -7.30 10.81
C THR A 90 8.16 -6.22 11.17
N PRO A 91 8.10 -5.64 12.40
CA PRO A 91 9.02 -4.58 12.82
C PRO A 91 10.51 -4.94 12.74
N ASP A 92 10.85 -6.23 12.74
CA ASP A 92 12.22 -6.73 12.62
C ASP A 92 12.61 -7.11 11.17
N GLY A 93 11.75 -6.88 10.19
CA GLY A 93 12.02 -7.12 8.77
C GLY A 93 12.09 -8.60 8.37
N ARG A 94 11.60 -9.54 9.21
CA ARG A 94 11.75 -10.97 8.94
C ARG A 94 10.61 -11.60 8.16
N PHE A 95 9.43 -11.04 8.26
CA PHE A 95 8.23 -11.61 7.65
C PHE A 95 7.39 -10.55 6.95
N LEU A 96 6.77 -10.97 5.85
CA LEU A 96 5.62 -10.30 5.25
C LEU A 96 4.35 -11.04 5.66
N LEU A 97 3.31 -10.29 6.01
CA LEU A 97 1.96 -10.79 6.24
C LEU A 97 1.03 -10.22 5.18
N ALA A 98 0.31 -11.09 4.50
CA ALA A 98 -0.62 -10.72 3.43
C ALA A 98 -2.05 -11.16 3.77
N VAL A 99 -3.04 -10.35 3.41
CA VAL A 99 -4.44 -10.80 3.40
C VAL A 99 -4.70 -11.61 2.15
N ASP A 100 -5.43 -12.71 2.30
CA ASP A 100 -5.97 -13.56 1.26
C ASP A 100 -7.51 -13.46 1.32
N ALA A 101 -8.02 -12.31 0.86
CA ALA A 101 -9.41 -11.91 1.08
C ALA A 101 -10.45 -12.83 0.45
N GLY A 102 -10.09 -13.53 -0.65
CA GLY A 102 -10.99 -14.47 -1.32
C GLY A 102 -11.09 -15.85 -0.67
N SER A 103 -10.23 -16.16 0.30
CA SER A 103 -10.27 -17.43 1.04
C SER A 103 -10.39 -17.22 2.56
N ASP A 104 -10.68 -16.00 3.02
CA ASP A 104 -10.83 -15.64 4.44
C ASP A 104 -9.59 -16.02 5.28
N GLN A 105 -8.40 -15.83 4.70
CA GLN A 105 -7.13 -16.23 5.28
C GLN A 105 -6.13 -15.06 5.34
N ILE A 106 -5.10 -15.25 6.14
CA ILE A 106 -3.87 -14.45 6.16
C ILE A 106 -2.68 -15.39 5.99
N SER A 107 -1.66 -14.93 5.29
CA SER A 107 -0.46 -15.72 5.01
C SER A 107 0.80 -15.03 5.47
N VAL A 108 1.75 -15.82 5.96
CA VAL A 108 3.08 -15.39 6.41
C VAL A 108 4.14 -15.89 5.43
N LEU A 109 4.97 -14.98 4.94
CA LEU A 109 6.14 -15.28 4.13
C LEU A 109 7.40 -14.81 4.86
N ARG A 110 8.40 -15.65 4.96
CA ARG A 110 9.71 -15.30 5.54
C ARG A 110 10.56 -14.62 4.48
N LEU A 111 11.12 -13.48 4.80
CA LEU A 111 12.14 -12.83 3.99
C LEU A 111 13.50 -13.50 4.20
N SER A 112 14.19 -13.83 3.12
CA SER A 112 15.58 -14.26 3.15
C SER A 112 16.50 -13.06 3.41
N GLY A 113 17.77 -13.31 3.68
CA GLY A 113 18.76 -12.23 3.80
C GLY A 113 19.00 -11.42 2.51
N SER A 114 18.43 -11.86 1.38
CA SER A 114 18.42 -11.15 0.10
C SER A 114 17.04 -10.62 -0.28
N GLY A 115 16.13 -10.51 0.67
CA GLY A 115 14.78 -9.96 0.46
C GLY A 115 13.77 -10.94 -0.17
N VAL A 116 14.19 -12.11 -0.67
CA VAL A 116 13.27 -13.04 -1.36
C VAL A 116 12.25 -13.65 -0.39
N PRO A 117 10.92 -13.49 -0.65
CA PRO A 117 9.87 -14.08 0.17
C PRO A 117 9.73 -15.58 -0.01
N HIS A 118 9.63 -16.31 1.09
CA HIS A 118 9.40 -17.76 1.11
C HIS A 118 8.21 -18.09 2.01
N ARG A 119 7.27 -18.88 1.52
CA ARG A 119 6.13 -19.35 2.33
C ARG A 119 6.60 -20.04 3.60
N VAL A 120 6.01 -19.68 4.72
CA VAL A 120 6.16 -20.43 5.97
C VAL A 120 5.20 -21.61 5.94
N VAL A 121 5.70 -22.83 6.21
CA VAL A 121 4.86 -24.03 6.30
C VAL A 121 3.92 -23.88 7.51
N GLY A 122 2.61 -23.94 7.29
CA GLY A 122 1.60 -23.65 8.31
C GLY A 122 1.35 -22.16 8.57
N GLY A 123 1.99 -21.26 7.79
CA GLY A 123 1.85 -19.82 7.92
C GLY A 123 0.60 -19.24 7.24
N THR A 124 -0.18 -20.04 6.51
CA THR A 124 -1.49 -19.62 5.97
C THR A 124 -2.58 -20.14 6.91
N VAL A 125 -3.32 -19.22 7.53
CA VAL A 125 -4.34 -19.55 8.55
C VAL A 125 -5.63 -18.78 8.29
N SER A 126 -6.75 -19.23 8.87
CA SER A 126 -8.01 -18.48 8.87
C SER A 126 -7.81 -17.11 9.55
N SER A 127 -8.39 -16.05 8.98
CA SER A 127 -8.47 -14.73 9.60
C SER A 127 -9.51 -14.66 10.74
N HIS A 128 -10.29 -15.73 10.95
CA HIS A 128 -11.42 -15.80 11.89
C HIS A 128 -12.53 -14.77 11.59
N GLY A 129 -12.70 -14.38 10.34
CA GLY A 129 -13.76 -13.54 9.83
C GLY A 129 -13.86 -13.66 8.31
N SER A 130 -14.72 -12.88 7.69
CA SER A 130 -14.87 -12.84 6.24
C SER A 130 -14.20 -11.62 5.63
N SER A 131 -13.54 -11.85 4.50
CA SER A 131 -12.88 -10.81 3.71
C SER A 131 -11.87 -9.99 4.53
N PRO A 132 -10.74 -10.59 4.99
CA PRO A 132 -9.66 -9.83 5.62
C PRO A 132 -9.13 -8.78 4.64
N VAL A 133 -8.97 -7.55 5.11
CA VAL A 133 -8.62 -6.40 4.25
C VAL A 133 -7.42 -5.60 4.76
N SER A 134 -7.14 -5.68 6.06
CA SER A 134 -6.05 -4.91 6.68
C SER A 134 -5.40 -5.70 7.82
N ILE A 135 -4.10 -5.54 7.97
CA ILE A 135 -3.28 -6.16 9.01
C ILE A 135 -2.52 -5.05 9.75
N ALA A 136 -2.58 -5.06 11.07
CA ALA A 136 -1.73 -4.26 11.95
C ALA A 136 -0.74 -5.18 12.68
N ILE A 137 0.51 -4.74 12.83
CA ILE A 137 1.57 -5.50 13.51
C ILE A 137 2.33 -4.59 14.46
N THR A 138 2.61 -5.09 15.66
CA THR A 138 3.50 -4.42 16.61
C THR A 138 4.35 -5.43 17.37
N ALA A 139 5.57 -5.05 17.75
CA ALA A 139 6.42 -5.90 18.58
C ALA A 139 5.76 -6.17 19.95
N TRP A 140 5.76 -7.44 20.40
CA TRP A 140 5.09 -7.89 21.60
C TRP A 140 5.97 -8.87 22.38
N GLY A 141 6.79 -8.35 23.26
CA GLY A 141 7.73 -9.17 24.03
C GLY A 141 8.78 -9.82 23.15
N ARG A 142 8.69 -11.13 22.92
CA ARG A 142 9.57 -11.89 22.03
C ARG A 142 8.99 -12.13 20.64
N ASP A 143 7.72 -11.98 20.52
CA ASP A 143 6.89 -12.28 19.37
C ASP A 143 6.24 -10.98 18.87
N ASP A 144 5.36 -11.03 17.91
CA ASP A 144 4.62 -9.87 17.43
C ASP A 144 3.12 -10.04 17.70
N LEU A 145 2.45 -8.96 18.08
CA LEU A 145 1.00 -8.90 18.17
C LEU A 145 0.45 -8.43 16.81
N VAL A 146 -0.48 -9.20 16.27
CA VAL A 146 -1.11 -8.95 14.98
C VAL A 146 -2.62 -8.79 15.18
N TYR A 147 -3.21 -7.76 14.57
CA TYR A 147 -4.65 -7.65 14.43
C TYR A 147 -5.04 -7.57 12.97
N VAL A 148 -6.13 -8.26 12.63
CA VAL A 148 -6.69 -8.31 11.28
C VAL A 148 -8.06 -7.67 11.29
N ALA A 149 -8.33 -6.76 10.37
CA ALA A 149 -9.66 -6.27 10.08
C ALA A 149 -10.30 -7.15 9.00
N ASN A 150 -11.38 -7.84 9.37
CA ASN A 150 -12.24 -8.59 8.45
C ASN A 150 -13.44 -7.71 8.10
N ALA A 151 -13.57 -7.32 6.84
CA ALA A 151 -14.59 -6.36 6.41
C ALA A 151 -16.03 -6.86 6.57
N GLY A 152 -16.22 -8.16 6.69
CA GLY A 152 -17.49 -8.85 6.61
C GLY A 152 -17.79 -9.37 5.21
N ASP A 153 -18.83 -10.19 5.06
CA ASP A 153 -19.21 -10.77 3.78
C ASP A 153 -19.76 -9.71 2.80
N PRO A 154 -19.02 -9.34 1.74
CA PRO A 154 -19.45 -8.30 0.81
C PRO A 154 -20.69 -8.70 0.00
N THR A 155 -20.97 -10.00 -0.13
CA THR A 155 -22.16 -10.51 -0.84
C THR A 155 -23.41 -10.45 0.02
N ASN A 156 -23.25 -10.28 1.33
CA ASN A 156 -24.32 -10.20 2.32
C ASN A 156 -24.23 -8.88 3.15
N GLY A 157 -24.01 -7.76 2.47
CA GLY A 157 -24.03 -6.44 3.09
C GLY A 157 -22.98 -6.24 4.18
N TYR A 158 -21.80 -6.84 4.05
CA TYR A 158 -20.71 -6.79 5.04
C TYR A 158 -21.14 -7.29 6.42
N SER A 159 -21.90 -8.39 6.46
CA SER A 159 -22.26 -9.05 7.72
C SER A 159 -21.06 -9.78 8.34
N GLY A 160 -21.01 -9.84 9.67
CA GLY A 160 -19.97 -10.55 10.41
C GLY A 160 -18.61 -9.89 10.41
N GLY A 161 -18.52 -8.58 10.16
CA GLY A 161 -17.27 -7.82 10.26
C GLY A 161 -16.70 -7.85 11.68
N ASN A 162 -15.37 -7.96 11.80
CA ASN A 162 -14.69 -8.04 13.10
C ASN A 162 -13.20 -7.66 13.01
N TYR A 163 -12.61 -7.40 14.19
CA TYR A 163 -11.16 -7.37 14.39
C TYR A 163 -10.77 -8.64 15.13
N THR A 164 -9.72 -9.35 14.69
CA THR A 164 -9.25 -10.59 15.33
C THR A 164 -7.75 -10.54 15.57
N GLY A 165 -7.31 -10.95 16.77
CA GLY A 165 -5.94 -10.89 17.23
C GLY A 165 -5.20 -12.22 17.13
N PHE A 166 -3.89 -12.13 16.82
CA PHE A 166 -2.96 -13.26 16.74
C PHE A 166 -1.63 -12.88 17.39
N GLU A 167 -0.92 -13.89 17.88
CA GLU A 167 0.48 -13.82 18.22
C GLU A 167 1.28 -14.47 17.09
N LEU A 168 2.22 -13.74 16.50
CA LEU A 168 3.14 -14.25 15.47
C LEU A 168 4.44 -14.64 16.16
N ASP A 169 4.75 -15.93 16.19
CA ASP A 169 5.96 -16.43 16.80
C ASP A 169 7.22 -16.23 15.90
N ARG A 170 8.39 -16.47 16.46
CA ARG A 170 9.65 -16.35 15.75
C ARG A 170 9.86 -17.36 14.60
N ALA A 171 9.06 -18.40 14.55
CA ALA A 171 9.03 -19.35 13.44
C ALA A 171 8.18 -18.85 12.27
N GLY A 172 7.35 -17.83 12.50
CA GLY A 172 6.41 -17.26 11.52
C GLY A 172 5.05 -17.96 11.55
N ILE A 173 4.69 -18.58 12.68
CA ILE A 173 3.38 -19.20 12.88
C ILE A 173 2.48 -18.24 13.64
N LEU A 174 1.28 -18.04 13.10
CA LEU A 174 0.23 -17.23 13.73
C LEU A 174 -0.59 -18.12 14.66
N HIS A 175 -0.68 -17.71 15.92
CA HIS A 175 -1.49 -18.33 16.96
C HIS A 175 -2.66 -17.41 17.28
N HIS A 176 -3.90 -17.86 17.01
CA HIS A 176 -5.09 -17.09 17.36
C HIS A 176 -5.18 -16.87 18.88
N ILE A 177 -5.36 -15.61 19.28
CA ILE A 177 -5.56 -15.25 20.70
C ILE A 177 -7.02 -15.50 21.06
N ALA A 178 -7.28 -16.37 22.01
CA ALA A 178 -8.64 -16.63 22.49
C ALA A 178 -9.31 -15.33 22.97
N GLU A 179 -10.59 -15.16 22.65
CA GLU A 179 -11.40 -13.97 23.02
C GLU A 179 -10.94 -12.64 22.39
N SER A 180 -9.99 -12.66 21.43
CA SER A 180 -9.50 -11.46 20.78
C SER A 180 -10.46 -10.88 19.72
N THR A 181 -11.48 -11.64 19.31
CA THR A 181 -12.39 -11.21 18.26
C THR A 181 -13.36 -10.14 18.77
N VAL A 182 -13.28 -8.95 18.19
CA VAL A 182 -14.19 -7.83 18.47
C VAL A 182 -15.10 -7.65 17.27
N ALA A 183 -16.35 -8.09 17.40
CA ALA A 183 -17.36 -7.95 16.35
C ALA A 183 -17.81 -6.49 16.21
N VAL A 184 -18.11 -6.09 14.97
CA VAL A 184 -18.76 -4.81 14.66
C VAL A 184 -20.17 -5.05 14.10
N PRO A 185 -21.09 -4.06 14.14
CA PRO A 185 -22.41 -4.21 13.53
C PRO A 185 -22.34 -4.52 12.05
N ASP A 186 -23.27 -5.33 11.56
CA ASP A 186 -23.41 -5.61 10.12
C ASP A 186 -23.54 -4.31 9.32
N GLY A 187 -22.99 -4.30 8.12
CA GLY A 187 -22.95 -3.11 7.27
C GLY A 187 -21.86 -2.11 7.63
N SER A 188 -20.97 -2.40 8.59
CA SER A 188 -19.88 -1.49 8.95
C SER A 188 -18.84 -1.34 7.86
N GLN A 189 -18.49 -2.41 7.12
CA GLN A 189 -17.44 -2.44 6.09
C GLN A 189 -16.12 -1.90 6.64
N LEU A 190 -15.35 -2.75 7.34
CA LEU A 190 -14.04 -2.34 7.85
C LEU A 190 -13.06 -2.06 6.70
N GLY A 191 -12.27 -0.99 6.83
CA GLY A 191 -11.31 -0.55 5.82
C GLY A 191 -9.87 -0.59 6.28
N ASP A 192 -9.62 -0.41 7.57
CA ASP A 192 -8.26 -0.34 8.11
C ASP A 192 -8.22 -0.80 9.58
N VAL A 193 -7.04 -1.27 10.00
CA VAL A 193 -6.66 -1.47 11.40
C VAL A 193 -5.19 -1.09 11.56
N LEU A 194 -4.86 -0.31 12.59
CA LEU A 194 -3.51 0.23 12.77
C LEU A 194 -3.14 0.36 14.24
N PHE A 195 -1.93 -0.09 14.62
CA PHE A 195 -1.32 0.24 15.91
C PHE A 195 -0.68 1.63 15.88
N ASN A 196 -0.72 2.33 17.01
CA ASN A 196 0.20 3.45 17.20
C ASN A 196 1.64 2.93 17.37
N SER A 197 2.65 3.80 17.21
CA SER A 197 4.07 3.42 17.26
C SER A 197 4.54 2.86 18.61
N THR A 198 3.72 2.96 19.67
CA THR A 198 4.02 2.37 20.99
C THR A 198 3.34 1.02 21.23
N GLY A 199 2.50 0.56 20.30
CA GLY A 199 1.73 -0.68 20.44
C GLY A 199 0.67 -0.66 21.55
N THR A 200 0.34 0.52 22.09
CA THR A 200 -0.59 0.65 23.23
C THR A 200 -2.02 0.96 22.83
N SER A 201 -2.22 1.42 21.61
CA SER A 201 -3.53 1.75 21.04
C SER A 201 -3.69 1.16 19.64
N VAL A 202 -4.90 0.74 19.32
CA VAL A 202 -5.31 0.34 17.97
C VAL A 202 -6.47 1.22 17.54
N VAL A 203 -6.47 1.61 16.28
CA VAL A 203 -7.62 2.22 15.63
C VAL A 203 -8.08 1.36 14.47
N GLY A 204 -9.37 1.50 14.10
CA GLY A 204 -9.90 0.90 12.89
C GLY A 204 -10.96 1.78 12.27
N THR A 205 -11.21 1.63 10.98
CA THR A 205 -12.19 2.43 10.25
C THR A 205 -13.39 1.60 9.82
N ARG A 206 -14.60 2.16 9.97
CA ARG A 206 -15.86 1.62 9.47
C ARG A 206 -16.34 2.49 8.31
N VAL A 207 -16.02 2.09 7.11
CA VAL A 207 -16.19 2.89 5.89
C VAL A 207 -17.65 3.26 5.66
N ALA A 208 -18.54 2.28 5.69
CA ALA A 208 -19.96 2.49 5.35
C ALA A 208 -20.73 3.26 6.42
N THR A 209 -20.31 3.22 7.67
CA THR A 209 -21.00 3.90 8.78
C THR A 209 -20.33 5.18 9.25
N SER A 210 -19.21 5.56 8.61
CA SER A 210 -18.46 6.79 8.90
C SER A 210 -17.98 6.91 10.35
N LEU A 211 -17.50 5.78 10.90
CA LEU A 211 -17.02 5.69 12.26
C LEU A 211 -15.53 5.28 12.31
N VAL A 212 -14.87 5.67 13.41
CA VAL A 212 -13.52 5.27 13.75
C VAL A 212 -13.56 4.57 15.09
N ASP A 213 -13.17 3.29 15.12
CA ASP A 213 -12.95 2.54 16.35
C ASP A 213 -11.63 2.95 16.97
N SER A 214 -11.60 2.98 18.30
CA SER A 214 -10.38 3.16 19.06
C SER A 214 -10.35 2.21 20.24
N PHE A 215 -9.20 1.55 20.43
CA PHE A 215 -9.00 0.55 21.47
C PHE A 215 -7.69 0.80 22.22
N ASN A 216 -7.67 0.42 23.48
CA ASN A 216 -6.46 0.22 24.26
C ASN A 216 -6.03 -1.25 24.17
N VAL A 217 -4.74 -1.50 24.05
CA VAL A 217 -4.17 -2.85 24.05
C VAL A 217 -3.86 -3.29 25.47
N GLY A 218 -4.52 -4.36 25.92
CA GLY A 218 -4.25 -4.96 27.23
C GLY A 218 -2.94 -5.75 27.24
N ARG A 219 -2.42 -6.02 28.45
CA ARG A 219 -1.20 -6.84 28.62
C ARG A 219 -1.35 -8.29 28.15
N ASN A 220 -2.57 -8.75 27.94
CA ASN A 220 -2.94 -10.05 27.39
C ASN A 220 -3.12 -10.01 25.86
N GLY A 221 -2.79 -8.92 25.19
CA GLY A 221 -2.97 -8.74 23.76
C GLY A 221 -4.41 -8.43 23.31
N LEU A 222 -5.39 -8.40 24.23
CA LEU A 222 -6.79 -8.13 23.87
C LEU A 222 -7.04 -6.64 23.68
N LEU A 223 -8.01 -6.31 22.82
CA LEU A 223 -8.48 -4.94 22.59
C LEU A 223 -9.61 -4.59 23.57
N TYR A 224 -9.49 -3.44 24.20
CA TYR A 224 -10.51 -2.85 25.07
C TYR A 224 -10.96 -1.52 24.47
N ALA A 225 -12.25 -1.38 24.14
CA ALA A 225 -12.78 -0.15 23.57
C ALA A 225 -12.42 1.07 24.41
N ALA A 226 -11.88 2.10 23.78
CA ALA A 226 -11.61 3.36 24.44
C ALA A 226 -12.94 4.04 24.87
N PRO A 227 -12.94 4.84 25.96
CA PRO A 227 -14.16 5.54 26.38
C PRO A 227 -14.72 6.43 25.24
N GLY A 228 -15.94 6.15 24.83
CA GLY A 228 -16.61 6.85 23.72
C GLY A 228 -16.44 6.23 22.33
N SER A 229 -15.62 5.16 22.19
CA SER A 229 -15.51 4.41 20.92
C SER A 229 -16.80 3.66 20.60
N PRO A 230 -17.23 3.62 19.30
CA PRO A 230 -16.60 4.28 18.14
C PRO A 230 -16.91 5.78 18.05
N TYR A 231 -16.01 6.52 17.40
CA TYR A 231 -16.14 7.95 17.19
C TYR A 231 -16.62 8.27 15.78
N ALA A 232 -17.42 9.34 15.61
CA ALA A 232 -17.72 9.84 14.28
C ALA A 232 -16.44 10.36 13.59
N ALA A 233 -16.19 9.91 12.36
CA ALA A 233 -15.22 10.56 11.50
C ALA A 233 -15.68 12.00 11.20
N GLN A 234 -14.75 12.92 10.93
CA GLN A 234 -15.12 14.29 10.60
C GLN A 234 -15.74 14.41 9.19
N GLY A 235 -15.55 13.39 8.33
CA GLY A 235 -16.13 13.29 6.99
C GLY A 235 -16.64 11.87 6.69
N PRO A 236 -17.41 11.66 5.62
CA PRO A 236 -18.01 10.39 5.29
C PRO A 236 -17.02 9.40 4.66
N GLY A 237 -17.14 8.13 5.00
CA GLY A 237 -16.33 7.03 4.45
C GLY A 237 -14.86 7.05 4.90
N PRO A 238 -14.56 7.00 6.23
CA PRO A 238 -13.19 6.87 6.72
C PRO A 238 -12.59 5.57 6.19
N LEU A 239 -11.39 5.64 5.59
CA LEU A 239 -10.78 4.50 4.95
C LEU A 239 -9.37 4.22 5.48
N GLY A 240 -8.33 4.83 4.93
CA GLY A 240 -6.97 4.64 5.40
C GLY A 240 -6.64 5.58 6.56
N SER A 241 -5.77 5.13 7.45
CA SER A 241 -5.35 5.90 8.63
C SER A 241 -3.84 5.81 8.88
N GLU A 242 -3.30 6.84 9.54
CA GLU A 242 -1.89 6.88 9.92
C GLU A 242 -1.73 7.67 11.22
N PHE A 243 -0.97 7.12 12.17
CA PHE A 243 -0.46 7.88 13.31
C PHE A 243 0.76 8.69 12.90
N ARG A 244 0.84 9.94 13.39
CA ARG A 244 2.02 10.76 13.12
C ARG A 244 3.29 10.09 13.65
N PRO A 245 4.31 9.79 12.82
CA PRO A 245 5.52 9.09 13.28
C PRO A 245 6.24 9.78 14.44
N THR A 246 6.21 11.11 14.47
CA THR A 246 6.85 11.93 15.54
C THR A 246 5.94 12.22 16.72
N ASN A 247 4.65 11.83 16.65
CA ASN A 247 3.68 12.03 17.74
C ASN A 247 2.56 10.97 17.67
N PRO A 248 2.70 9.83 18.37
CA PRO A 248 1.71 8.74 18.34
C PRO A 248 0.34 9.12 18.92
N ASN A 249 0.18 10.35 19.42
CA ASN A 249 -1.09 10.88 19.90
C ASN A 249 -1.82 11.74 18.86
N GLN A 250 -1.37 11.73 17.61
CA GLN A 250 -2.08 12.37 16.50
C GLN A 250 -2.37 11.33 15.42
N LEU A 251 -3.65 11.19 15.07
CA LEU A 251 -4.19 10.26 14.08
C LEU A 251 -4.80 11.06 12.93
N PHE A 252 -4.54 10.61 11.70
CA PHE A 252 -5.12 11.16 10.48
C PHE A 252 -5.84 10.06 9.71
N VAL A 253 -7.03 10.35 9.17
CA VAL A 253 -7.90 9.38 8.51
C VAL A 253 -8.46 10.01 7.25
N SER A 254 -8.29 9.35 6.09
CA SER A 254 -8.92 9.77 4.84
C SER A 254 -10.43 9.52 4.86
N ASN A 255 -11.23 10.37 4.22
CA ASN A 255 -12.68 10.23 4.11
C ASN A 255 -13.07 10.22 2.62
N ALA A 256 -13.35 9.02 2.08
CA ALA A 256 -13.45 8.76 0.65
C ALA A 256 -14.83 9.05 0.04
N HIS A 257 -15.90 9.16 0.83
CA HIS A 257 -17.27 9.15 0.35
C HIS A 257 -17.94 10.55 0.28
N GLY A 258 -17.15 11.62 0.28
CA GLY A 258 -17.68 13.00 0.15
C GLY A 258 -18.29 13.35 -1.21
N GLY A 259 -18.10 12.49 -2.21
CA GLY A 259 -18.49 12.75 -3.59
C GLY A 259 -17.44 13.54 -4.39
N PRO A 260 -17.78 13.94 -5.64
CA PRO A 260 -16.82 14.60 -6.52
C PRO A 260 -16.25 15.89 -5.90
N ASN A 261 -14.91 15.98 -5.83
CA ASN A 261 -14.12 17.09 -5.29
C ASN A 261 -14.41 17.45 -3.82
N ASN A 262 -15.07 16.55 -3.06
CA ASN A 262 -15.41 16.73 -1.66
C ASN A 262 -14.70 15.73 -0.73
N GLY A 263 -13.61 15.13 -1.19
CA GLY A 263 -12.75 14.33 -0.33
C GLY A 263 -12.18 15.16 0.83
N THR A 264 -11.96 14.53 1.96
CA THR A 264 -11.44 15.21 3.16
C THR A 264 -10.52 14.29 3.96
N ILE A 265 -9.75 14.87 4.89
CA ILE A 265 -8.98 14.15 5.90
C ILE A 265 -9.51 14.55 7.29
N SER A 266 -9.84 13.56 8.11
CA SER A 266 -10.10 13.74 9.55
C SER A 266 -8.77 13.78 10.30
N ALA A 267 -8.68 14.58 11.35
CA ALA A 267 -7.55 14.58 12.27
C ALA A 267 -8.03 14.51 13.71
N PHE A 268 -7.35 13.70 14.53
CA PHE A 268 -7.70 13.49 15.92
C PHE A 268 -6.47 13.57 16.82
N SER A 269 -6.65 14.16 18.01
CA SER A 269 -5.75 13.92 19.14
C SER A 269 -6.21 12.67 19.89
N VAL A 270 -5.25 11.81 20.26
CA VAL A 270 -5.48 10.56 20.97
C VAL A 270 -4.98 10.71 22.40
N SER A 271 -5.86 10.55 23.38
CA SER A 271 -5.49 10.62 24.78
C SER A 271 -4.88 9.29 25.27
N ARG A 272 -4.28 9.28 26.45
CA ARG A 272 -3.65 8.07 27.03
C ARG A 272 -4.62 6.90 27.23
N ASN A 273 -5.92 7.15 27.37
CA ASN A 273 -6.95 6.12 27.47
C ASN A 273 -7.58 5.75 26.12
N GLY A 274 -6.97 6.19 25.00
CA GLY A 274 -7.42 5.92 23.64
C GLY A 274 -8.57 6.81 23.15
N SER A 275 -9.11 7.73 23.98
CA SER A 275 -10.21 8.60 23.53
C SER A 275 -9.73 9.54 22.42
N LEU A 276 -10.56 9.68 21.38
CA LEU A 276 -10.30 10.56 20.23
C LEU A 276 -11.00 11.92 20.43
N THR A 277 -10.29 12.99 20.13
CA THR A 277 -10.83 14.36 20.08
C THR A 277 -10.46 14.97 18.73
N SER A 278 -11.43 15.52 18.00
CA SER A 278 -11.20 16.14 16.70
C SER A 278 -10.22 17.30 16.78
N ILE A 279 -9.29 17.38 15.83
CA ILE A 279 -8.42 18.52 15.60
C ILE A 279 -9.07 19.38 14.51
N GLY A 280 -9.24 20.67 14.77
CA GLY A 280 -9.94 21.59 13.86
C GLY A 280 -11.47 21.60 14.06
N ALA A 281 -12.13 22.55 13.42
CA ALA A 281 -13.59 22.74 13.49
C ALA A 281 -14.36 21.78 12.58
N GLY A 282 -13.67 21.02 11.72
CA GLY A 282 -14.23 20.07 10.75
C GLY A 282 -13.09 19.37 10.02
N PRO A 283 -13.39 18.52 9.04
CA PRO A 283 -12.38 17.83 8.26
C PRO A 283 -11.57 18.81 7.42
N PHE A 284 -10.36 18.43 7.06
CA PHE A 284 -9.49 19.19 6.18
C PHE A 284 -9.81 18.85 4.72
N ALA A 285 -10.19 19.84 3.92
CA ALA A 285 -10.59 19.64 2.53
C ALA A 285 -9.43 19.11 1.68
N ASP A 286 -9.74 18.13 0.82
CA ASP A 286 -8.82 17.58 -0.17
C ASP A 286 -8.99 18.22 -1.55
N ASN A 287 -10.20 18.68 -1.85
CA ASN A 287 -10.60 19.23 -3.16
C ASN A 287 -10.41 18.23 -4.32
N GLN A 288 -10.33 16.93 -4.01
CA GLN A 288 -10.24 15.82 -4.93
C GLN A 288 -11.34 14.81 -4.64
N THR A 289 -11.38 13.71 -5.39
CA THR A 289 -12.44 12.70 -5.29
C THR A 289 -11.89 11.39 -4.74
N ALA A 290 -12.49 10.91 -3.64
CA ALA A 290 -12.18 9.65 -3.00
C ALA A 290 -10.71 9.55 -2.52
N PRO A 291 -10.26 10.40 -1.57
CA PRO A 291 -8.99 10.18 -0.89
C PRO A 291 -9.07 8.87 -0.10
N CYS A 292 -8.12 7.96 -0.37
CA CYS A 292 -8.20 6.60 0.15
C CYS A 292 -7.09 6.30 1.17
N TRP A 293 -5.84 6.27 0.77
CA TRP A 293 -4.72 5.88 1.63
C TRP A 293 -3.95 7.08 2.15
N VAL A 294 -3.37 6.92 3.32
CA VAL A 294 -2.62 7.98 4.01
C VAL A 294 -1.20 7.48 4.29
N GLU A 295 -0.22 8.32 4.02
CA GLU A 295 1.19 8.14 4.40
C GLU A 295 1.75 9.46 4.92
N ILE A 296 2.49 9.43 6.03
CA ILE A 296 3.06 10.62 6.65
C ILE A 296 4.58 10.58 6.57
N SER A 297 5.21 11.71 6.18
CA SER A 297 6.67 11.80 6.17
C SER A 297 7.27 11.47 7.53
N HIS A 298 8.43 10.80 7.57
CA HIS A 298 9.05 10.32 8.80
C HIS A 298 9.36 11.47 9.80
N ASP A 299 9.53 12.68 9.30
CA ASP A 299 9.67 13.88 10.14
C ASP A 299 8.32 14.44 10.65
N GLY A 300 7.21 13.80 10.27
CA GLY A 300 5.86 14.13 10.68
C GLY A 300 5.33 15.46 10.11
N ARG A 301 5.98 16.05 9.11
CA ARG A 301 5.61 17.38 8.60
C ARG A 301 4.67 17.36 7.41
N PHE A 302 4.61 16.27 6.66
CA PHE A 302 3.81 16.17 5.44
C PHE A 302 2.96 14.92 5.46
N LEU A 303 1.73 15.04 4.96
CA LEU A 303 0.83 13.91 4.68
C LEU A 303 0.58 13.83 3.18
N PHE A 304 0.59 12.62 2.67
CA PHE A 304 0.25 12.25 1.29
C PHE A 304 -1.00 11.38 1.32
N THR A 305 -1.94 11.59 0.39
CA THR A 305 -3.10 10.72 0.23
C THR A 305 -3.39 10.50 -1.26
N THR A 306 -3.70 9.26 -1.61
CA THR A 306 -4.11 8.90 -2.98
C THR A 306 -5.57 9.25 -3.22
N ASN A 307 -5.89 9.75 -4.41
CA ASN A 307 -7.26 10.02 -4.87
C ASN A 307 -7.63 9.03 -5.96
N THR A 308 -8.41 8.02 -5.61
CA THR A 308 -8.64 6.85 -6.47
C THR A 308 -9.51 7.15 -7.68
N ALA A 309 -10.55 7.98 -7.53
CA ALA A 309 -11.52 8.23 -8.60
C ALA A 309 -11.03 9.22 -9.65
N VAL A 310 -10.20 10.21 -9.24
CA VAL A 310 -9.49 11.11 -10.16
C VAL A 310 -8.00 10.98 -9.83
N PRO A 311 -7.23 10.17 -10.59
CA PRO A 311 -5.90 9.77 -10.23
C PRO A 311 -4.98 10.94 -9.88
N SER A 312 -4.65 11.07 -8.61
CA SER A 312 -3.77 12.13 -8.10
C SER A 312 -3.28 11.78 -6.68
N ILE A 313 -2.29 12.52 -6.19
CA ILE A 313 -1.79 12.44 -4.82
C ILE A 313 -1.88 13.82 -4.20
N SER A 314 -2.75 13.99 -3.21
CA SER A 314 -2.84 15.23 -2.44
C SER A 314 -1.76 15.29 -1.38
N ARG A 315 -1.32 16.51 -1.06
CA ARG A 315 -0.19 16.78 -0.19
C ARG A 315 -0.58 17.86 0.82
N TYR A 316 -0.36 17.57 2.09
CA TYR A 316 -0.64 18.50 3.18
C TYR A 316 0.63 18.77 3.98
N SER A 317 0.76 19.98 4.53
CA SER A 317 1.65 20.24 5.64
C SER A 317 0.91 20.05 6.96
N ILE A 318 1.59 19.45 7.96
CA ILE A 318 1.04 19.18 9.30
C ILE A 318 1.71 20.12 10.30
N ALA A 319 0.94 20.96 10.95
CA ALA A 319 1.41 21.81 12.05
C ALA A 319 1.68 20.99 13.34
N PRO A 320 2.42 21.53 14.32
CA PRO A 320 2.69 20.81 15.58
C PRO A 320 1.45 20.38 16.36
N ASN A 321 0.35 21.13 16.27
CA ASN A 321 -0.93 20.81 16.91
C ASN A 321 -1.77 19.78 16.10
N GLY A 322 -1.28 19.30 14.95
CA GLY A 322 -1.98 18.35 14.07
C GLY A 322 -2.95 18.99 13.08
N SER A 323 -3.11 20.31 13.06
CA SER A 323 -3.87 20.97 11.99
C SER A 323 -3.12 20.86 10.66
N MET A 324 -3.88 20.75 9.55
CA MET A 324 -3.30 20.55 8.23
C MET A 324 -3.64 21.70 7.29
N THR A 325 -2.73 21.93 6.34
CA THR A 325 -2.95 22.83 5.21
C THR A 325 -2.68 22.08 3.92
N LEU A 326 -3.66 22.02 3.01
CA LEU A 326 -3.47 21.46 1.67
C LEU A 326 -2.47 22.34 0.92
N ILE A 327 -1.35 21.73 0.48
CA ILE A 327 -0.29 22.43 -0.27
C ILE A 327 -0.33 22.13 -1.76
N GLY A 328 -1.25 21.27 -2.19
CA GLY A 328 -1.55 20.97 -3.59
C GLY A 328 -1.74 19.48 -3.86
N SER A 329 -1.98 19.16 -5.12
CA SER A 329 -2.12 17.80 -5.62
C SER A 329 -1.16 17.56 -6.79
N THR A 330 -0.67 16.32 -6.91
CA THR A 330 0.15 15.84 -8.03
C THR A 330 -0.75 14.94 -8.89
N ALA A 331 -1.06 15.38 -10.11
CA ALA A 331 -1.85 14.58 -11.05
C ALA A 331 -1.06 13.35 -11.51
N LEU A 332 -1.78 12.24 -11.72
CA LEU A 332 -1.28 10.98 -12.26
C LEU A 332 -1.86 10.77 -13.66
N ASP A 333 -1.17 10.01 -14.50
CA ASP A 333 -1.68 9.63 -15.82
C ASP A 333 -2.84 8.63 -15.67
N PRO A 334 -4.07 8.99 -16.09
CA PRO A 334 -5.24 8.14 -15.89
C PRO A 334 -5.23 6.85 -16.73
N THR A 335 -4.27 6.69 -17.63
CA THR A 335 -4.12 5.47 -18.46
C THR A 335 -3.17 4.46 -17.82
N THR A 336 -2.07 4.91 -17.27
CA THR A 336 -0.99 4.07 -16.73
C THR A 336 -0.88 4.10 -15.21
N GLN A 337 -1.56 5.05 -14.54
CA GLN A 337 -1.56 5.27 -13.09
C GLN A 337 -3.01 5.37 -12.58
N LYS A 338 -3.90 4.52 -13.10
CA LYS A 338 -5.32 4.52 -12.80
C LYS A 338 -5.61 3.93 -11.43
N GLY A 339 -6.48 4.58 -10.68
CA GLY A 339 -6.97 4.07 -9.41
C GLY A 339 -5.85 3.89 -8.38
N PRO A 340 -5.09 4.94 -8.05
CA PRO A 340 -4.05 4.84 -7.02
C PRO A 340 -4.69 4.48 -5.69
N ILE A 341 -4.20 3.42 -5.07
CA ILE A 341 -4.80 2.86 -3.85
C ILE A 341 -3.83 2.87 -2.66
N ASP A 342 -2.74 2.23 -2.64
CA ASP A 342 -1.84 2.24 -1.49
C ASP A 342 -0.55 3.00 -1.78
N LEU A 343 0.11 3.53 -0.77
CA LEU A 343 1.36 4.25 -0.93
C LEU A 343 2.27 4.04 0.30
N ARG A 344 3.58 3.99 0.05
CA ARG A 344 4.58 3.84 1.11
C ARG A 344 5.85 4.61 0.79
N LEU A 345 6.39 5.28 1.80
CA LEU A 345 7.71 5.90 1.73
C LEU A 345 8.82 4.84 1.84
N SER A 346 9.93 5.06 1.13
CA SER A 346 11.16 4.31 1.38
C SER A 346 11.70 4.59 2.79
N PRO A 347 12.52 3.70 3.39
CA PRO A 347 13.09 3.89 4.72
C PRO A 347 13.81 5.23 4.93
N GLY A 348 14.40 5.78 3.88
CA GLY A 348 15.01 7.11 3.92
C GLY A 348 14.02 8.28 3.77
N GLY A 349 12.74 8.01 3.53
CA GLY A 349 11.69 9.04 3.33
C GLY A 349 11.82 9.89 2.06
N GLN A 350 12.75 9.55 1.17
CA GLN A 350 13.07 10.36 -0.02
C GLN A 350 12.41 9.87 -1.29
N LYS A 351 11.77 8.72 -1.25
CA LYS A 351 11.01 8.12 -2.34
C LYS A 351 9.64 7.73 -1.83
N LEU A 352 8.62 7.90 -2.66
CA LEU A 352 7.25 7.44 -2.42
C LEU A 352 6.87 6.50 -3.56
N TYR A 353 6.38 5.33 -3.23
CA TYR A 353 5.85 4.35 -4.16
C TYR A 353 4.35 4.23 -3.97
N VAL A 354 3.62 4.11 -5.08
CA VAL A 354 2.15 4.11 -5.09
C VAL A 354 1.66 2.94 -5.93
N VAL A 355 0.77 2.13 -5.39
CA VAL A 355 0.09 1.08 -6.12
C VAL A 355 -1.08 1.70 -6.89
N ASP A 356 -1.02 1.60 -8.20
CA ASP A 356 -2.09 2.03 -9.11
C ASP A 356 -2.98 0.82 -9.42
N GLY A 357 -3.90 0.51 -8.50
CA GLY A 357 -4.68 -0.73 -8.48
C GLY A 357 -5.51 -0.96 -9.74
N GLY A 358 -6.05 0.12 -10.34
CA GLY A 358 -6.82 0.03 -11.58
C GLY A 358 -6.00 -0.12 -12.86
N ALA A 359 -4.68 0.07 -12.78
CA ALA A 359 -3.73 -0.13 -13.88
C ALA A 359 -2.78 -1.32 -13.64
N ALA A 360 -2.76 -1.89 -12.43
CA ALA A 360 -1.81 -2.89 -11.97
C ALA A 360 -0.35 -2.44 -12.19
N THR A 361 -0.04 -1.22 -11.74
CA THR A 361 1.30 -0.64 -11.83
C THR A 361 1.75 -0.07 -10.49
N ILE A 362 3.04 0.23 -10.37
CA ILE A 362 3.64 0.96 -9.26
C ILE A 362 4.23 2.26 -9.79
N SER A 363 3.69 3.38 -9.34
CA SER A 363 4.27 4.71 -9.57
C SER A 363 5.34 5.00 -8.54
N ALA A 364 6.35 5.78 -8.92
CA ALA A 364 7.44 6.17 -8.05
C ALA A 364 7.77 7.66 -8.15
N PHE A 365 8.00 8.30 -7.00
CA PHE A 365 8.26 9.72 -6.89
C PHE A 365 9.46 10.01 -5.98
N ARG A 366 10.22 11.04 -6.31
CA ARG A 366 11.12 11.69 -5.36
C ARG A 366 10.30 12.60 -4.46
N VAL A 367 10.57 12.54 -3.15
CA VAL A 367 9.97 13.40 -2.13
C VAL A 367 10.99 14.46 -1.68
N SER A 368 10.61 15.73 -1.72
CA SER A 368 11.44 16.83 -1.21
C SER A 368 10.56 17.95 -0.68
N GLY A 369 10.60 18.21 0.63
CA GLY A 369 9.81 19.28 1.28
C GLY A 369 8.30 19.18 0.99
N GLY A 370 7.73 17.96 0.96
CA GLY A 370 6.34 17.71 0.62
C GLY A 370 6.02 17.78 -0.88
N THR A 371 7.01 18.05 -1.75
CA THR A 371 6.83 18.03 -3.21
C THR A 371 7.14 16.65 -3.76
N LEU A 372 6.31 16.18 -4.72
CA LEU A 372 6.49 14.93 -5.45
C LEU A 372 6.96 15.21 -6.87
N THR A 373 8.05 14.54 -7.28
CA THR A 373 8.57 14.58 -8.65
C THR A 373 8.62 13.14 -9.18
N PRO A 374 7.95 12.82 -10.30
CA PRO A 374 7.98 11.48 -10.88
C PRO A 374 9.42 11.00 -11.13
N LEU A 375 9.68 9.73 -10.88
CA LEU A 375 10.97 9.11 -11.21
C LEU A 375 10.94 8.54 -12.63
N ALA A 376 12.08 8.62 -13.30
CA ALA A 376 12.25 8.01 -14.62
C ALA A 376 12.10 6.48 -14.54
N GLY A 377 11.45 5.89 -15.55
CA GLY A 377 11.18 4.44 -15.59
C GLY A 377 9.94 3.99 -14.82
N ALA A 378 9.26 4.87 -14.08
CA ALA A 378 7.95 4.59 -13.49
C ALA A 378 6.83 5.12 -14.41
N PRO A 379 5.60 4.52 -14.38
CA PRO A 379 5.22 3.37 -13.56
C PRO A 379 5.77 2.04 -14.06
N VAL A 380 5.90 1.06 -13.14
CA VAL A 380 6.33 -0.32 -13.44
C VAL A 380 5.14 -1.26 -13.29
N THR A 381 4.97 -2.21 -14.23
CA THR A 381 3.86 -3.18 -14.18
C THR A 381 4.06 -4.20 -13.05
N VAL A 382 3.00 -4.51 -12.30
CA VAL A 382 2.95 -5.61 -11.33
C VAL A 382 2.62 -6.90 -12.08
N PRO A 383 3.57 -7.86 -12.19
CA PRO A 383 3.37 -9.05 -13.00
C PRO A 383 2.24 -9.94 -12.49
N GLY A 384 1.31 -10.31 -13.38
CA GLY A 384 0.22 -11.25 -13.06
C GLY A 384 -0.94 -10.67 -12.25
N SER A 385 -0.83 -9.44 -11.76
CA SER A 385 -1.88 -8.79 -10.99
C SER A 385 -2.93 -8.12 -11.88
N VAL A 386 -4.18 -8.06 -11.37
CA VAL A 386 -5.28 -7.31 -11.98
C VAL A 386 -5.91 -6.30 -11.02
N ALA A 387 -5.69 -6.45 -9.73
CA ALA A 387 -6.24 -5.59 -8.68
C ALA A 387 -5.32 -5.59 -7.44
N PRO A 388 -4.04 -5.22 -7.58
CA PRO A 388 -3.09 -5.23 -6.48
C PRO A 388 -3.57 -4.33 -5.34
N ALA A 389 -3.26 -4.70 -4.09
CA ALA A 389 -3.63 -3.96 -2.89
C ALA A 389 -2.61 -4.21 -1.77
N GLY A 390 -2.16 -3.15 -1.11
CA GLY A 390 -1.11 -3.24 -0.09
C GLY A 390 0.29 -3.17 -0.67
N ILE A 391 1.16 -2.41 -0.02
CA ILE A 391 2.56 -2.22 -0.40
C ILE A 391 3.46 -2.15 0.82
N VAL A 392 4.60 -2.80 0.74
CA VAL A 392 5.74 -2.69 1.68
C VAL A 392 6.96 -2.21 0.92
N VAL A 393 7.75 -1.34 1.53
CA VAL A 393 9.01 -0.80 0.99
C VAL A 393 10.07 -0.86 2.07
N ASP A 394 11.09 -1.69 1.88
CA ASP A 394 12.24 -1.83 2.78
C ASP A 394 13.51 -1.16 2.24
#